data_58862c00373dee3e680e6cf7aa47033f
#
_entry.id   58862c00373dee3e680e6cf7aa47033f
#
_cell.length_a   1.000
_cell.length_b   1.000
_cell.length_c   1.000
_cell.angle_alpha   90.00
_cell.angle_beta   90.00
_cell.angle_gamma   90.00
#
_symmetry.space_group_name_H-M   'P 1'
#
loop_
_entity.id
_entity.type
_entity.pdbx_description
1 polymer ?
#
loop_
_entity_poly.entity_id
_entity_poly.type
_entity_poly.pdbx_seq_one_letter_code
_entity_poly.pdbx_strand_id
1 'polypeptide(L)'
;IGFCLVGSEMCIRDSFFTNPDSREAELAGIASSFMGTVFSILVCLIFSFPIAVLAAIYLEEFAPKNKFTDFIEVNINNLAAVPSIVFGLLGLGVLLAVFHLPRSTPLVGGITLSLMTLPTIIIAARASLKAVPPSIREAALAMGASNMQTTMHHTVPLSMPGTLSGTIIGLAQAL
;
A
#
# COMPACT_ATOMS: atom_id res chain seq x y z
N ILE A 1 23.15 -30.98 34.24
CA ILE A 1 21.75 -30.53 34.01
C ILE A 1 21.75 -29.10 33.50
N GLY A 2 22.66 -28.20 33.92
CA GLY A 2 22.71 -26.79 33.44
C GLY A 2 23.19 -26.59 31.99
N PHE A 3 24.01 -27.49 31.45
CA PHE A 3 24.54 -27.39 30.09
C PHE A 3 23.53 -27.73 29.00
N CYS A 4 22.54 -28.58 29.32
CA CYS A 4 21.47 -28.92 28.36
C CYS A 4 20.46 -27.77 28.14
N LEU A 5 20.25 -26.90 29.13
CA LEU A 5 19.30 -25.80 29.04
C LEU A 5 19.78 -24.68 28.09
N VAL A 6 21.08 -24.35 28.14
CA VAL A 6 21.66 -23.32 27.26
C VAL A 6 21.73 -23.82 25.79
N GLY A 7 22.04 -25.09 25.59
CA GLY A 7 22.05 -25.67 24.24
C GLY A 7 20.66 -25.80 23.62
N SER A 8 19.65 -26.12 24.43
CA SER A 8 18.27 -26.24 23.94
C SER A 8 17.65 -24.89 23.57
N GLU A 9 17.93 -23.84 24.34
CA GLU A 9 17.45 -22.49 24.02
C GLU A 9 18.08 -21.92 22.74
N MET A 10 19.37 -22.22 22.49
CA MET A 10 20.05 -21.79 21.26
C MET A 10 19.55 -22.57 20.03
N CYS A 11 19.33 -23.87 20.17
CA CYS A 11 18.74 -24.68 19.09
C CYS A 11 17.29 -24.30 18.80
N ILE A 12 16.50 -23.97 19.81
CA ILE A 12 15.13 -23.48 19.65
C ILE A 12 15.11 -22.14 18.92
N ARG A 13 16.05 -21.25 19.21
CA ARG A 13 16.15 -19.94 18.51
C ARG A 13 16.46 -20.09 17.03
N ASP A 14 17.43 -20.91 16.67
CA ASP A 14 17.82 -21.11 15.27
C ASP A 14 16.72 -21.85 14.48
N SER A 15 16.12 -22.88 15.05
CA SER A 15 15.02 -23.62 14.44
C SER A 15 13.75 -22.78 14.33
N PHE A 16 13.48 -21.87 15.27
CA PHE A 16 12.33 -20.98 15.24
C PHE A 16 12.34 -20.03 14.02
N PHE A 17 13.51 -19.57 13.59
CA PHE A 17 13.63 -18.70 12.42
C PHE A 17 13.66 -19.44 11.08
N THR A 18 14.05 -20.71 11.09
CA THR A 18 14.26 -21.50 9.85
C THR A 18 13.14 -22.49 9.56
N ASN A 19 12.41 -22.92 10.57
CA ASN A 19 11.36 -23.91 10.41
C ASN A 19 10.06 -23.29 9.83
N PRO A 20 9.31 -24.09 9.04
CA PRO A 20 7.98 -23.71 8.59
C PRO A 20 6.97 -23.71 9.75
N ASP A 21 5.81 -23.17 9.49
CA ASP A 21 4.68 -23.16 10.42
C ASP A 21 4.20 -24.62 10.68
N SER A 22 4.19 -25.04 11.96
CA SER A 22 3.80 -26.39 12.39
C SER A 22 2.90 -26.32 13.62
N ARG A 23 2.01 -27.31 13.75
CA ARG A 23 1.17 -27.48 14.94
C ARG A 23 1.93 -28.04 16.15
N GLU A 24 3.09 -28.62 15.92
CA GLU A 24 3.96 -29.14 16.97
C GLU A 24 4.90 -28.04 17.47
N ALA A 25 4.88 -27.74 18.77
CA ALA A 25 5.62 -26.64 19.37
C ALA A 25 7.14 -26.72 19.16
N GLU A 26 7.68 -27.93 19.03
CA GLU A 26 9.12 -28.18 18.84
C GLU A 26 9.58 -27.90 17.40
N LEU A 27 8.66 -28.00 16.41
CA LEU A 27 8.93 -27.80 14.99
C LEU A 27 8.37 -26.49 14.46
N ALA A 28 7.67 -25.72 15.30
CA ALA A 28 7.05 -24.47 14.92
C ALA A 28 8.10 -23.40 14.64
N GLY A 29 8.00 -22.75 13.48
CA GLY A 29 8.85 -21.64 13.09
C GLY A 29 8.05 -20.54 12.40
N ILE A 30 8.66 -19.38 12.22
CA ILE A 30 8.03 -18.20 11.60
C ILE A 30 8.45 -17.97 10.15
N ALA A 31 9.31 -18.83 9.59
CA ALA A 31 9.86 -18.61 8.25
C ALA A 31 8.79 -18.50 7.17
N SER A 32 7.79 -19.40 7.17
CA SER A 32 6.70 -19.38 6.19
C SER A 32 5.79 -18.16 6.35
N SER A 33 5.46 -17.79 7.59
CA SER A 33 4.63 -16.62 7.90
C SER A 33 5.34 -15.32 7.51
N PHE A 34 6.64 -15.22 7.80
CA PHE A 34 7.45 -14.08 7.40
C PHE A 34 7.51 -13.92 5.87
N MET A 35 7.81 -15.00 5.16
CA MET A 35 7.81 -14.99 3.69
C MET A 35 6.43 -14.66 3.12
N GLY A 36 5.37 -15.23 3.67
CA GLY A 36 4.00 -14.91 3.28
C GLY A 36 3.67 -13.43 3.45
N THR A 37 4.08 -12.82 4.57
CA THR A 37 3.89 -11.38 4.83
C THR A 37 4.68 -10.53 3.82
N VAL A 38 5.95 -10.85 3.58
CA VAL A 38 6.79 -10.13 2.60
C VAL A 38 6.18 -10.17 1.21
N PHE A 39 5.74 -11.34 0.75
CA PHE A 39 5.09 -11.46 -0.56
C PHE A 39 3.76 -10.71 -0.62
N SER A 40 2.94 -10.77 0.41
CA SER A 40 1.67 -10.04 0.46
C SER A 40 1.87 -8.53 0.42
N ILE A 41 2.87 -8.00 1.15
CA ILE A 41 3.21 -6.57 1.14
C ILE A 41 3.77 -6.14 -0.22
N LEU A 42 4.62 -6.97 -0.85
CA LEU A 42 5.12 -6.69 -2.20
C LEU A 42 3.99 -6.60 -3.22
N VAL A 43 3.06 -7.56 -3.20
CA VAL A 43 1.87 -7.52 -4.06
C VAL A 43 1.04 -6.28 -3.77
N CYS A 44 0.79 -5.98 -2.49
CA CYS A 44 0.08 -4.77 -2.08
C CYS A 44 0.74 -3.51 -2.64
N LEU A 45 2.04 -3.36 -2.48
CA LEU A 45 2.80 -2.19 -2.95
C LEU A 45 2.74 -2.06 -4.48
N ILE A 46 2.96 -3.15 -5.22
CA ILE A 46 2.98 -3.16 -6.69
C ILE A 46 1.62 -2.73 -7.26
N PHE A 47 0.52 -3.10 -6.62
CA PHE A 47 -0.81 -2.71 -7.08
C PHE A 47 -1.24 -1.35 -6.54
N SER A 48 -1.07 -1.08 -5.23
CA SER A 48 -1.60 0.13 -4.62
C SER A 48 -0.82 1.39 -5.00
N PHE A 49 0.51 1.34 -5.02
CA PHE A 49 1.33 2.53 -5.25
C PHE A 49 1.12 3.16 -6.63
N PRO A 50 1.29 2.44 -7.75
CA PRO A 50 1.13 3.07 -9.06
C PRO A 50 -0.31 3.54 -9.32
N ILE A 51 -1.30 2.76 -8.91
CA ILE A 51 -2.71 3.14 -9.09
C ILE A 51 -3.04 4.38 -8.26
N ALA A 52 -2.62 4.44 -6.99
CA ALA A 52 -2.87 5.58 -6.13
C ALA A 52 -2.19 6.85 -6.60
N VAL A 53 -0.93 6.75 -7.03
CA VAL A 53 -0.17 7.92 -7.53
C VAL A 53 -0.77 8.46 -8.82
N LEU A 54 -1.11 7.58 -9.78
CA LEU A 54 -1.76 7.99 -11.02
C LEU A 54 -3.13 8.62 -10.76
N ALA A 55 -3.93 8.05 -9.86
CA ALA A 55 -5.22 8.61 -9.47
C ALA A 55 -5.06 9.98 -8.81
N ALA A 56 -4.08 10.14 -7.91
CA ALA A 56 -3.81 11.41 -7.25
C ALA A 56 -3.37 12.50 -8.23
N ILE A 57 -2.47 12.17 -9.16
CA ILE A 57 -2.01 13.09 -10.21
C ILE A 57 -3.18 13.50 -11.09
N TYR A 58 -4.00 12.53 -11.53
CA TYR A 58 -5.15 12.82 -12.37
C TYR A 58 -6.14 13.75 -11.65
N LEU A 59 -6.49 13.45 -10.41
CA LEU A 59 -7.47 14.24 -9.64
C LEU A 59 -6.98 15.66 -9.31
N GLU A 60 -5.67 15.84 -9.10
CA GLU A 60 -5.13 17.13 -8.68
C GLU A 60 -4.75 18.05 -9.86
N GLU A 61 -4.18 17.47 -10.94
CA GLU A 61 -3.58 18.23 -12.04
C GLU A 61 -4.48 18.29 -13.28
N PHE A 62 -5.24 17.25 -13.56
CA PHE A 62 -5.97 17.10 -14.82
C PHE A 62 -7.50 17.12 -14.67
N ALA A 63 -8.01 16.74 -13.50
CA ALA A 63 -9.46 16.65 -13.32
C ALA A 63 -10.09 18.06 -13.34
N PRO A 64 -11.15 18.27 -14.13
CA PRO A 64 -11.90 19.52 -14.12
C PRO A 64 -12.56 19.71 -12.75
N LYS A 65 -12.58 20.93 -12.23
CA LYS A 65 -13.27 21.27 -10.95
C LYS A 65 -14.78 21.26 -11.14
N ASN A 66 -15.36 20.07 -11.19
CA ASN A 66 -16.77 19.81 -11.39
C ASN A 66 -17.36 19.03 -10.21
N LYS A 67 -18.69 19.07 -10.04
CA LYS A 67 -19.42 18.27 -9.03
C LYS A 67 -19.10 16.76 -9.08
N PHE A 68 -18.73 16.25 -10.25
CA PHE A 68 -18.34 14.86 -10.42
C PHE A 68 -16.97 14.55 -9.77
N THR A 69 -16.01 15.46 -9.90
CA THR A 69 -14.71 15.34 -9.24
C THR A 69 -14.85 15.44 -7.72
N ASP A 70 -15.68 16.37 -7.25
CA ASP A 70 -16.01 16.49 -5.81
C ASP A 70 -16.66 15.22 -5.27
N PHE A 71 -17.58 14.62 -6.05
CA PHE A 71 -18.21 13.35 -5.69
C PHE A 71 -17.18 12.21 -5.57
N ILE A 72 -16.23 12.11 -6.49
CA ILE A 72 -15.15 11.11 -6.42
C ILE A 72 -14.30 11.35 -5.16
N GLU A 73 -13.94 12.59 -4.88
CA GLU A 73 -13.14 12.96 -3.72
C GLU A 73 -13.83 12.57 -2.40
N VAL A 74 -15.12 12.88 -2.27
CA VAL A 74 -15.92 12.46 -1.11
C VAL A 74 -15.96 10.95 -0.97
N ASN A 75 -16.10 10.21 -2.08
CA ASN A 75 -16.11 8.75 -2.04
C ASN A 75 -14.76 8.16 -1.61
N ILE A 76 -13.64 8.72 -2.07
CA ILE A 76 -12.29 8.29 -1.65
C ILE A 76 -12.12 8.51 -0.14
N ASN A 77 -12.54 9.67 0.37
CA ASN A 77 -12.49 9.98 1.79
C ASN A 77 -13.38 9.04 2.62
N ASN A 78 -14.59 8.75 2.13
CA ASN A 78 -15.49 7.81 2.79
C ASN A 78 -14.91 6.38 2.77
N LEU A 79 -14.25 5.97 1.69
CA LEU A 79 -13.62 4.65 1.58
C LEU A 79 -12.46 4.52 2.58
N ALA A 80 -11.70 5.60 2.82
CA ALA A 80 -10.64 5.61 3.85
C ALA A 80 -11.18 5.44 5.28
N ALA A 81 -12.44 5.78 5.52
CA ALA A 81 -13.10 5.64 6.82
C ALA A 81 -13.73 4.25 7.03
N VAL A 82 -13.75 3.37 6.02
CA VAL A 82 -14.36 2.04 6.11
C VAL A 82 -13.51 1.12 7.00
N PRO A 83 -14.11 0.42 7.97
CA PRO A 83 -13.41 -0.55 8.80
C PRO A 83 -12.74 -1.65 7.96
N SER A 84 -11.49 -2.02 8.28
CA SER A 84 -10.70 -3.04 7.56
C SER A 84 -11.40 -4.39 7.41
N ILE A 85 -12.27 -4.76 8.35
CA ILE A 85 -13.10 -5.98 8.29
C ILE A 85 -13.94 -6.05 7.00
N VAL A 86 -14.47 -4.91 6.55
CA VAL A 86 -15.29 -4.85 5.33
C VAL A 86 -14.47 -5.22 4.10
N PHE A 87 -13.23 -4.74 4.02
CA PHE A 87 -12.31 -5.11 2.94
C PHE A 87 -11.92 -6.59 2.98
N GLY A 88 -11.77 -7.16 4.19
CA GLY A 88 -11.53 -8.59 4.36
C GLY A 88 -12.72 -9.44 3.86
N LEU A 89 -13.94 -9.05 4.20
CA LEU A 89 -15.16 -9.70 3.71
C LEU A 89 -15.35 -9.55 2.20
N LEU A 90 -15.03 -8.37 1.64
CA LEU A 90 -15.05 -8.13 0.20
C LEU A 90 -14.01 -8.99 -0.52
N GLY A 91 -12.81 -9.10 0.03
CA GLY A 91 -11.78 -10.00 -0.49
C GLY A 91 -12.24 -11.46 -0.51
N LEU A 92 -12.83 -11.93 0.59
CA LEU A 92 -13.43 -13.27 0.66
C LEU A 92 -14.57 -13.45 -0.36
N GLY A 93 -15.50 -12.51 -0.42
CA GLY A 93 -16.68 -12.63 -1.31
C GLY A 93 -16.32 -12.51 -2.78
N VAL A 94 -15.51 -11.53 -3.17
CA VAL A 94 -15.21 -11.25 -4.57
C VAL A 94 -14.05 -12.12 -5.08
N LEU A 95 -12.90 -12.09 -4.39
CA LEU A 95 -11.70 -12.77 -4.91
C LEU A 95 -11.82 -14.29 -4.86
N LEU A 96 -12.43 -14.84 -3.82
CA LEU A 96 -12.58 -16.29 -3.69
C LEU A 96 -13.83 -16.82 -4.38
N ALA A 97 -14.98 -16.14 -4.26
CA ALA A 97 -16.24 -16.64 -4.80
C ALA A 97 -16.38 -16.38 -6.30
N VAL A 98 -15.96 -15.19 -6.80
CA VAL A 98 -16.11 -14.81 -8.20
C VAL A 98 -14.90 -15.24 -9.04
N PHE A 99 -13.69 -14.95 -8.56
CA PHE A 99 -12.44 -15.28 -9.28
C PHE A 99 -11.91 -16.67 -9.00
N HIS A 100 -12.52 -17.43 -8.06
CA HIS A 100 -12.13 -18.81 -7.71
C HIS A 100 -10.65 -18.95 -7.37
N LEU A 101 -10.03 -17.91 -6.81
CA LEU A 101 -8.63 -17.93 -6.41
C LEU A 101 -8.44 -18.81 -5.16
N PRO A 102 -7.33 -19.56 -5.04
CA PRO A 102 -7.07 -20.38 -3.87
C PRO A 102 -6.88 -19.50 -2.62
N ARG A 103 -7.52 -19.90 -1.51
CA ARG A 103 -7.55 -19.15 -0.24
C ARG A 103 -6.18 -18.88 0.39
N SER A 104 -5.21 -19.76 0.12
CA SER A 104 -3.89 -19.75 0.76
C SER A 104 -2.81 -19.01 -0.02
N THR A 105 -3.17 -18.16 -0.99
CA THR A 105 -2.18 -17.42 -1.79
C THR A 105 -1.91 -16.05 -1.21
N PRO A 106 -0.63 -15.63 -1.09
CA PRO A 106 -0.25 -14.27 -0.73
C PRO A 106 -0.82 -13.21 -1.67
N LEU A 107 -1.15 -13.60 -2.90
CA LEU A 107 -1.73 -12.73 -3.93
C LEU A 107 -3.12 -12.24 -3.52
N VAL A 108 -4.00 -13.12 -3.02
CA VAL A 108 -5.34 -12.73 -2.55
C VAL A 108 -5.25 -11.76 -1.37
N GLY A 109 -4.38 -12.07 -0.39
CA GLY A 109 -4.11 -11.18 0.74
C GLY A 109 -3.57 -9.83 0.28
N GLY A 110 -2.56 -9.82 -0.60
CA GLY A 110 -1.96 -8.60 -1.12
C GLY A 110 -2.92 -7.70 -1.90
N ILE A 111 -3.80 -8.27 -2.73
CA ILE A 111 -4.83 -7.50 -3.45
C ILE A 111 -5.86 -6.92 -2.47
N THR A 112 -6.30 -7.70 -1.50
CA THR A 112 -7.25 -7.21 -0.48
C THR A 112 -6.65 -6.06 0.33
N LEU A 113 -5.39 -6.18 0.75
CA LEU A 113 -4.65 -5.14 1.44
C LEU A 113 -4.44 -3.91 0.55
N SER A 114 -4.21 -4.10 -0.76
CA SER A 114 -4.05 -2.98 -1.70
C SER A 114 -5.32 -2.14 -1.80
N LEU A 115 -6.50 -2.76 -1.82
CA LEU A 115 -7.77 -2.03 -1.82
C LEU A 115 -7.97 -1.17 -0.56
N MET A 116 -7.50 -1.66 0.59
CA MET A 116 -7.57 -0.93 1.86
C MET A 116 -6.57 0.24 1.90
N THR A 117 -5.37 0.07 1.36
CA THR A 117 -4.31 1.09 1.39
C THR A 117 -4.46 2.15 0.30
N LEU A 118 -5.12 1.84 -0.82
CA LEU A 118 -5.35 2.75 -1.94
C LEU A 118 -5.85 4.13 -1.52
N PRO A 119 -6.97 4.28 -0.78
CA PRO A 119 -7.49 5.59 -0.42
C PRO A 119 -6.52 6.38 0.46
N THR A 120 -5.84 5.74 1.39
CA THR A 120 -4.85 6.39 2.26
C THR A 120 -3.70 6.98 1.44
N ILE A 121 -3.16 6.22 0.48
CA ILE A 121 -2.07 6.67 -0.39
C ILE A 121 -2.54 7.79 -1.32
N ILE A 122 -3.75 7.69 -1.89
CA ILE A 122 -4.32 8.75 -2.75
C ILE A 122 -4.42 10.07 -1.99
N ILE A 123 -4.96 10.06 -0.77
CA ILE A 123 -5.12 11.26 0.05
C ILE A 123 -3.77 11.89 0.36
N ALA A 124 -2.79 11.08 0.77
CA ALA A 124 -1.44 11.54 1.09
C ALA A 124 -0.71 12.08 -0.15
N ALA A 125 -0.82 11.41 -1.29
CA ALA A 125 -0.23 11.86 -2.55
C ALA A 125 -0.83 13.18 -3.03
N ARG A 126 -2.16 13.34 -2.95
CA ARG A 126 -2.83 14.61 -3.27
C ARG A 126 -2.40 15.75 -2.36
N ALA A 127 -2.32 15.49 -1.05
CA ALA A 127 -1.82 16.48 -0.09
C ALA A 127 -0.40 16.92 -0.44
N SER A 128 0.46 15.99 -0.84
CA SER A 128 1.84 16.27 -1.25
C SER A 128 1.91 17.06 -2.57
N LEU A 129 1.05 16.77 -3.54
CA LEU A 129 0.95 17.53 -4.79
C LEU A 129 0.46 18.96 -4.55
N LYS A 130 -0.52 19.15 -3.64
CA LYS A 130 -1.01 20.49 -3.24
C LYS A 130 0.05 21.31 -2.51
N ALA A 131 0.97 20.66 -1.81
CA ALA A 131 2.03 21.35 -1.07
C ALA A 131 3.09 21.98 -1.99
N VAL A 132 3.17 21.59 -3.27
CA VAL A 132 4.09 22.19 -4.24
C VAL A 132 3.66 23.62 -4.56
N PRO A 133 4.54 24.63 -4.36
CA PRO A 133 4.20 26.03 -4.60
C PRO A 133 3.74 26.29 -6.04
N PRO A 134 2.67 27.07 -6.23
CA PRO A 134 2.15 27.39 -7.58
C PRO A 134 3.15 28.16 -8.43
N SER A 135 4.07 28.91 -7.81
CA SER A 135 5.13 29.65 -8.51
C SER A 135 6.03 28.76 -9.39
N ILE A 136 6.26 27.50 -8.97
CA ILE A 136 7.06 26.53 -9.75
C ILE A 136 6.30 26.14 -11.02
N ARG A 137 4.98 25.94 -10.90
CA ARG A 137 4.11 25.60 -12.04
C ARG A 137 4.02 26.76 -13.03
N GLU A 138 3.81 27.97 -12.51
CA GLU A 138 3.74 29.19 -13.32
C GLU A 138 5.06 29.48 -14.03
N ALA A 139 6.20 29.31 -13.35
CA ALA A 139 7.52 29.49 -13.95
C ALA A 139 7.77 28.48 -15.09
N ALA A 140 7.42 27.21 -14.93
CA ALA A 140 7.56 26.21 -15.97
C ALA A 140 6.66 26.52 -17.19
N LEU A 141 5.42 26.93 -16.97
CA LEU A 141 4.51 27.35 -18.03
C LEU A 141 5.00 28.62 -18.76
N ALA A 142 5.57 29.59 -18.03
CA ALA A 142 6.14 30.81 -18.60
C ALA A 142 7.35 30.50 -19.51
N MET A 143 8.08 29.43 -19.25
CA MET A 143 9.17 28.96 -20.13
C MET A 143 8.67 28.14 -21.34
N GLY A 144 7.36 28.01 -21.52
CA GLY A 144 6.74 27.31 -22.64
C GLY A 144 6.54 25.81 -22.44
N ALA A 145 6.69 25.29 -21.22
CA ALA A 145 6.38 23.89 -20.95
C ALA A 145 4.88 23.62 -21.05
N SER A 146 4.50 22.45 -21.55
CA SER A 146 3.10 21.99 -21.51
C SER A 146 2.70 21.59 -20.08
N ASN A 147 1.38 21.61 -19.77
CA ASN A 147 0.88 21.17 -18.45
C ASN A 147 1.40 19.77 -18.07
N MET A 148 1.44 18.84 -19.03
CA MET A 148 1.94 17.49 -18.81
C MET A 148 3.43 17.47 -18.48
N GLN A 149 4.23 18.28 -19.15
CA GLN A 149 5.67 18.40 -18.88
C GLN A 149 5.92 19.05 -17.52
N THR A 150 5.19 20.09 -17.17
CA THR A 150 5.26 20.75 -15.87
C THR A 150 4.94 19.75 -14.74
N THR A 151 3.88 18.98 -14.90
CA THR A 151 3.48 17.98 -13.89
C THR A 151 4.53 16.90 -13.75
N MET A 152 4.94 16.25 -14.82
CA MET A 152 5.83 15.09 -14.78
C MET A 152 7.28 15.42 -14.41
N HIS A 153 7.79 16.58 -14.84
CA HIS A 153 9.20 16.93 -14.61
C HIS A 153 9.44 17.83 -13.40
N HIS A 154 8.41 18.52 -12.91
CA HIS A 154 8.56 19.45 -11.78
C HIS A 154 7.68 19.07 -10.60
N THR A 155 6.34 18.97 -10.79
CA THR A 155 5.40 18.77 -9.68
C THR A 155 5.54 17.38 -9.05
N VAL A 156 5.57 16.33 -9.86
CA VAL A 156 5.67 14.95 -9.37
C VAL A 156 6.98 14.69 -8.62
N PRO A 157 8.18 15.02 -9.15
CA PRO A 157 9.42 14.81 -8.41
C PRO A 157 9.48 15.57 -7.07
N LEU A 158 8.94 16.79 -7.03
CA LEU A 158 8.91 17.58 -5.80
C LEU A 158 7.92 17.04 -4.76
N SER A 159 6.85 16.39 -5.19
CA SER A 159 5.86 15.76 -4.29
C SER A 159 6.27 14.35 -3.85
N MET A 160 7.28 13.74 -4.47
CA MET A 160 7.72 12.36 -4.17
C MET A 160 8.01 12.10 -2.69
N PRO A 161 8.74 12.94 -1.95
CA PRO A 161 9.04 12.67 -0.54
C PRO A 161 7.77 12.52 0.30
N GLY A 162 6.77 13.38 0.10
CA GLY A 162 5.50 13.30 0.81
C GLY A 162 4.65 12.10 0.36
N THR A 163 4.64 11.78 -0.92
CA THR A 163 3.94 10.62 -1.47
C THR A 163 4.53 9.30 -0.93
N LEU A 164 5.86 9.20 -0.86
CA LEU A 164 6.54 8.03 -0.29
C LEU A 164 6.25 7.90 1.22
N SER A 165 6.27 9.00 1.96
CA SER A 165 5.90 8.99 3.39
C SER A 165 4.47 8.49 3.59
N GLY A 166 3.52 8.97 2.78
CA GLY A 166 2.14 8.49 2.80
C GLY A 166 2.01 7.01 2.44
N THR A 167 2.81 6.54 1.50
CA THR A 167 2.86 5.13 1.12
C THR A 167 3.35 4.25 2.27
N ILE A 168 4.41 4.68 2.97
CA ILE A 168 4.93 3.97 4.14
C ILE A 168 3.88 3.89 5.25
N ILE A 169 3.16 4.98 5.51
CA ILE A 169 2.07 5.00 6.50
C ILE A 169 0.94 4.04 6.08
N GLY A 170 0.53 4.08 4.82
CA GLY A 170 -0.49 3.17 4.29
C GLY A 170 -0.09 1.69 4.41
N LEU A 171 1.17 1.36 4.10
CA LEU A 171 1.69 -0.01 4.26
C LEU A 171 1.79 -0.42 5.74
N ALA A 172 2.16 0.49 6.62
CA ALA A 172 2.20 0.23 8.07
C ALA A 172 0.79 -0.06 8.65
N GLN A 173 -0.25 0.52 8.06
CA GLN A 173 -1.65 0.21 8.43
C GLN A 173 -2.10 -1.17 7.91
N ALA A 174 -1.47 -1.68 6.86
CA ALA A 174 -1.78 -2.98 6.27
C ALA A 174 -1.06 -4.16 6.98
N LEU A 175 0.01 -3.88 7.74
CA LEU A 175 0.76 -4.84 8.54
C LEU A 175 0.08 -5.15 9.86
#